data_9e432db02fb6347fb7122d0ef907653d
#
_entry.id   9e432db02fb6347fb7122d0ef907653d
#
_cell.length_a   1.000
_cell.length_b   1.000
_cell.length_c   1.000
_cell.angle_alpha   90.00
_cell.angle_beta   90.00
_cell.angle_gamma   90.00
#
_symmetry.space_group_name_H-M   'P 1'
#
loop_
_entity.id
_entity.type
_entity.pdbx_description
1 polymer ?
#
loop_
_entity_poly.entity_id
_entity_poly.type
_entity_poly.pdbx_seq_one_letter_code
_entity_poly.pdbx_strand_id
1 'polypeptide(L)'
;MSLPHFHATPLRRLPLAALLSLAFAGASQAQSLVDIYEMAKGYDATYQSAKAQYDANLAKADQGKAQLLPQVGLSAGATRSQRDVTPTTAPSTTNYNYTTQTAGINATQPLYRPANLATYRQSQKSLELAQAALNQAEQDLVVRVSQAYFDVLSAQDSLAFVQAQKAAVAEQLASAKRNFEVGTATITDTREAQARFDLVTAQEIAADNDLRVKTVALELLVGKAGLKPVRLQSGVNLPAVDGQGVDSWIAQSEQNHPTIRQARVNLDVAKLETEKAVAGHKPTVDLTLGYNSQKNINGTSIQLTGVTNQINVASAGITFNLPLYAGTATQNRIRETTALEEKARMDLEGAQRQVTQATRTAYLGLQSGLGQVKAYEAAEASSQVALDANKLGYQVGVRINIDVLN
;
A
#
# COMPACT_ATOMS: atom_id res chain seq x y z
N MET A 1 7.39 -8.44 80.92
CA MET A 1 6.87 -7.61 79.79
C MET A 1 6.64 -8.51 78.65
N SER A 2 5.38 -8.89 78.43
CA SER A 2 4.90 -9.91 77.50
C SER A 2 4.70 -9.36 76.12
N LEU A 3 5.25 -10.03 75.08
CA LEU A 3 5.01 -9.77 73.67
C LEU A 3 3.74 -10.49 73.22
N PRO A 4 2.85 -9.91 72.40
CA PRO A 4 1.63 -10.56 71.91
C PRO A 4 1.93 -11.46 70.68
N HIS A 5 1.34 -12.64 70.72
CA HIS A 5 1.31 -13.60 69.63
C HIS A 5 0.37 -13.14 68.50
N PHE A 6 0.89 -13.01 67.27
CA PHE A 6 0.11 -12.83 66.05
C PHE A 6 -0.34 -14.20 65.53
N HIS A 7 -1.64 -14.46 65.52
CA HIS A 7 -2.26 -15.60 64.85
C HIS A 7 -2.30 -15.33 63.30
N ALA A 8 -1.58 -16.14 62.56
CA ALA A 8 -1.66 -16.20 61.11
C ALA A 8 -2.88 -17.02 60.67
N THR A 9 -3.83 -16.39 60.03
CA THR A 9 -4.95 -17.03 59.34
C THR A 9 -4.47 -17.68 58.03
N PRO A 10 -4.86 -18.91 57.68
CA PRO A 10 -4.46 -19.55 56.42
C PRO A 10 -5.24 -18.96 55.24
N LEU A 11 -4.54 -18.28 54.31
CA LEU A 11 -5.04 -17.88 53.01
C LEU A 11 -5.49 -19.15 52.24
N ARG A 12 -6.79 -19.29 52.03
CA ARG A 12 -7.38 -20.27 51.10
C ARG A 12 -6.80 -20.05 49.69
N ARG A 13 -5.98 -20.99 49.24
CA ARG A 13 -5.53 -21.08 47.84
C ARG A 13 -6.74 -21.39 46.95
N LEU A 14 -7.36 -20.37 46.36
CA LEU A 14 -8.25 -20.53 45.22
C LEU A 14 -7.46 -21.09 44.05
N PRO A 15 -7.96 -22.12 43.34
CA PRO A 15 -7.19 -22.79 42.31
C PRO A 15 -6.98 -21.81 41.10
N LEU A 16 -5.73 -21.49 40.87
CA LEU A 16 -5.26 -20.72 39.70
C LEU A 16 -5.71 -21.30 38.35
N ALA A 17 -6.12 -22.57 38.35
CA ALA A 17 -6.68 -23.29 37.20
C ALA A 17 -8.04 -22.76 36.73
N ALA A 18 -8.87 -22.14 37.60
CA ALA A 18 -10.17 -21.60 37.22
C ALA A 18 -10.08 -20.24 36.56
N LEU A 19 -8.98 -19.48 36.75
CA LEU A 19 -8.73 -18.22 36.09
C LEU A 19 -8.06 -18.37 34.69
N LEU A 20 -7.32 -19.45 34.46
CA LEU A 20 -6.76 -19.76 33.14
C LEU A 20 -7.80 -20.31 32.16
N SER A 21 -8.86 -20.97 32.63
CA SER A 21 -9.89 -21.50 31.74
C SER A 21 -10.87 -20.44 31.22
N LEU A 22 -11.00 -19.27 31.85
CA LEU A 22 -11.80 -18.16 31.35
C LEU A 22 -11.05 -17.31 30.29
N ALA A 23 -9.73 -17.39 30.22
CA ALA A 23 -8.95 -16.66 29.21
C ALA A 23 -8.93 -17.35 27.82
N PHE A 24 -9.35 -18.63 27.75
CA PHE A 24 -9.42 -19.39 26.48
C PHE A 24 -10.84 -19.57 25.92
N ALA A 25 -11.86 -19.02 26.55
CA ALA A 25 -13.19 -18.89 25.97
C ALA A 25 -13.23 -17.66 25.03
N GLY A 26 -12.24 -17.52 24.15
CA GLY A 26 -12.32 -16.73 22.94
C GLY A 26 -13.39 -17.37 22.08
N ALA A 27 -14.64 -16.90 22.22
CA ALA A 27 -15.74 -17.30 21.38
C ALA A 27 -15.25 -17.29 19.93
N SER A 28 -15.26 -18.44 19.28
CA SER A 28 -15.07 -18.59 17.84
C SER A 28 -16.28 -17.93 17.17
N GLN A 29 -16.39 -16.61 17.29
CA GLN A 29 -17.38 -15.84 16.56
C GLN A 29 -16.95 -15.83 15.11
N ALA A 30 -17.85 -16.26 14.24
CA ALA A 30 -17.68 -16.10 12.82
C ALA A 30 -17.47 -14.59 12.55
N GLN A 31 -16.37 -14.25 11.84
CA GLN A 31 -15.98 -12.87 11.60
C GLN A 31 -16.72 -12.29 10.40
N SER A 32 -17.29 -11.09 10.58
CA SER A 32 -17.85 -10.33 9.46
C SER A 32 -16.77 -9.81 8.52
N LEU A 33 -17.15 -9.43 7.30
CA LEU A 33 -16.23 -8.79 6.35
C LEU A 33 -15.57 -7.53 6.95
N VAL A 34 -16.33 -6.75 7.74
CA VAL A 34 -15.82 -5.53 8.38
C VAL A 34 -14.77 -5.86 9.44
N ASP A 35 -15.02 -6.89 10.28
CA ASP A 35 -14.05 -7.32 11.28
C ASP A 35 -12.73 -7.78 10.64
N ILE A 36 -12.82 -8.54 9.54
CA ILE A 36 -11.66 -9.02 8.78
C ILE A 36 -10.90 -7.85 8.14
N TYR A 37 -11.61 -6.86 7.59
CA TYR A 37 -11.01 -5.66 7.05
C TYR A 37 -10.24 -4.86 8.12
N GLU A 38 -10.83 -4.62 9.29
CA GLU A 38 -10.16 -3.89 10.37
C GLU A 38 -8.91 -4.62 10.87
N MET A 39 -8.95 -5.96 10.95
CA MET A 39 -7.77 -6.75 11.28
C MET A 39 -6.70 -6.62 10.18
N ALA A 40 -7.08 -6.72 8.90
CA ALA A 40 -6.18 -6.58 7.77
C ALA A 40 -5.53 -5.19 7.71
N LYS A 41 -6.28 -4.12 8.02
CA LYS A 41 -5.79 -2.75 8.07
C LYS A 41 -4.63 -2.57 9.07
N GLY A 42 -4.65 -3.34 10.16
CA GLY A 42 -3.57 -3.36 11.15
C GLY A 42 -2.33 -4.16 10.73
N TYR A 43 -2.47 -5.12 9.83
CA TYR A 43 -1.42 -6.11 9.52
C TYR A 43 -0.89 -6.06 8.08
N ASP A 44 -1.73 -5.74 7.08
CA ASP A 44 -1.34 -5.79 5.66
C ASP A 44 -0.10 -4.94 5.38
N ALA A 45 0.97 -5.59 4.94
CA ALA A 45 2.26 -4.96 4.71
C ALA A 45 2.20 -3.89 3.60
N THR A 46 1.34 -4.06 2.60
CA THR A 46 1.19 -3.12 1.47
C THR A 46 0.56 -1.81 1.97
N TYR A 47 -0.49 -1.90 2.77
CA TYR A 47 -1.12 -0.73 3.37
C TYR A 47 -0.20 -0.04 4.39
N GLN A 48 0.48 -0.79 5.26
CA GLN A 48 1.44 -0.23 6.23
C GLN A 48 2.65 0.44 5.53
N SER A 49 3.12 -0.12 4.41
CA SER A 49 4.16 0.49 3.57
C SER A 49 3.69 1.83 2.98
N ALA A 50 2.45 1.90 2.47
CA ALA A 50 1.87 3.14 1.96
C ALA A 50 1.75 4.22 3.04
N LYS A 51 1.38 3.83 4.27
CA LYS A 51 1.34 4.72 5.44
C LYS A 51 2.71 5.26 5.81
N ALA A 52 3.71 4.37 5.90
CA ALA A 52 5.10 4.78 6.16
C ALA A 52 5.65 5.69 5.05
N GLN A 53 5.28 5.46 3.79
CA GLN A 53 5.64 6.33 2.67
C GLN A 53 4.98 7.71 2.78
N TYR A 54 3.73 7.78 3.25
CA TYR A 54 3.07 9.06 3.53
C TYR A 54 3.81 9.84 4.63
N ASP A 55 4.17 9.19 5.74
CA ASP A 55 4.92 9.80 6.84
C ASP A 55 6.31 10.30 6.36
N ALA A 56 6.98 9.52 5.51
CA ALA A 56 8.25 9.93 4.88
C ALA A 56 8.09 11.18 3.98
N ASN A 57 6.99 11.26 3.23
CA ASN A 57 6.72 12.43 2.38
C ASN A 57 6.32 13.67 3.20
N LEU A 58 5.69 13.50 4.37
CA LEU A 58 5.45 14.58 5.32
C LEU A 58 6.78 15.21 5.78
N ALA A 59 7.72 14.37 6.22
CA ALA A 59 9.05 14.85 6.61
C ALA A 59 9.82 15.50 5.43
N LYS A 60 9.64 14.99 4.20
CA LYS A 60 10.23 15.57 2.99
C LYS A 60 9.62 16.94 2.65
N ALA A 61 8.33 17.17 2.91
CA ALA A 61 7.68 18.46 2.75
C ALA A 61 8.28 19.51 3.71
N ASP A 62 8.56 19.11 4.96
CA ASP A 62 9.23 19.97 5.94
C ASP A 62 10.69 20.28 5.54
N GLN A 63 11.41 19.33 4.94
CA GLN A 63 12.73 19.59 4.35
C GLN A 63 12.68 20.63 3.22
N GLY A 64 11.62 20.61 2.41
CA GLY A 64 11.39 21.65 1.39
C GLY A 64 11.25 23.04 2.00
N LYS A 65 10.56 23.17 3.14
CA LYS A 65 10.43 24.42 3.90
C LYS A 65 11.77 24.87 4.49
N ALA A 66 12.61 23.93 4.94
CA ALA A 66 13.92 24.23 5.53
C ALA A 66 14.85 24.98 4.56
N GLN A 67 14.68 24.84 3.24
CA GLN A 67 15.44 25.60 2.25
C GLN A 67 15.12 27.10 2.22
N LEU A 68 14.06 27.55 2.88
CA LEU A 68 13.68 28.95 3.04
C LEU A 68 14.11 29.54 4.37
N LEU A 69 14.61 28.72 5.30
CA LEU A 69 15.02 29.12 6.66
C LEU A 69 16.52 29.39 6.73
N PRO A 70 16.98 30.10 7.79
CA PRO A 70 18.39 30.29 8.01
C PRO A 70 19.12 28.97 8.20
N GLN A 71 20.27 28.85 7.57
CA GLN A 71 21.19 27.73 7.77
C GLN A 71 22.39 28.22 8.57
N VAL A 72 22.70 27.56 9.70
CA VAL A 72 23.83 27.89 10.56
C VAL A 72 24.80 26.70 10.58
N GLY A 73 26.07 26.98 10.30
CA GLY A 73 27.12 25.97 10.27
C GLY A 73 28.30 26.39 11.15
N LEU A 74 28.90 25.44 11.85
CA LEU A 74 30.18 25.57 12.55
C LEU A 74 31.22 24.84 11.72
N SER A 75 32.36 25.52 11.50
CA SER A 75 33.53 24.92 10.83
C SER A 75 34.80 25.09 11.70
N ALA A 76 35.62 24.05 11.74
CA ALA A 76 36.92 24.11 12.35
C ALA A 76 37.94 23.34 11.51
N GLY A 77 39.14 23.88 11.40
CA GLY A 77 40.18 23.26 10.58
C GLY A 77 41.59 23.62 11.11
N ALA A 78 42.55 22.74 10.82
CA ALA A 78 43.98 23.01 11.04
C ALA A 78 44.73 22.59 9.79
N THR A 79 45.48 23.52 9.21
CA THR A 79 46.27 23.30 8.01
C THR A 79 47.72 23.64 8.27
N ARG A 80 48.64 22.70 8.05
CA ARG A 80 50.08 22.95 8.05
C ARG A 80 50.55 23.18 6.62
N SER A 81 51.16 24.34 6.36
CA SER A 81 51.64 24.73 5.05
C SER A 81 53.16 24.90 5.05
N GLN A 82 53.81 24.36 4.06
CA GLN A 82 55.19 24.61 3.73
C GLN A 82 55.19 25.34 2.38
N ARG A 83 55.86 26.47 2.34
CA ARG A 83 55.93 27.34 1.14
C ARG A 83 57.36 27.82 0.93
N ASP A 84 57.90 27.53 -0.20
CA ASP A 84 59.19 28.02 -0.69
C ASP A 84 58.97 29.21 -1.62
N VAL A 85 59.51 30.31 -1.28
CA VAL A 85 59.42 31.54 -2.09
C VAL A 85 60.82 31.92 -2.59
N THR A 86 61.00 31.89 -3.91
CA THR A 86 62.23 32.39 -4.59
C THR A 86 61.85 33.69 -5.32
N PRO A 87 62.26 34.85 -4.80
CA PRO A 87 62.02 36.12 -5.47
C PRO A 87 62.79 36.17 -6.78
N THR A 88 62.15 36.70 -7.84
CA THR A 88 62.83 36.89 -9.14
C THR A 88 63.97 37.88 -9.11
N THR A 89 64.00 38.71 -8.08
CA THR A 89 65.00 39.76 -7.88
C THR A 89 66.16 39.38 -6.94
N ALA A 90 66.07 38.22 -6.25
CA ALA A 90 67.08 37.70 -5.36
C ALA A 90 67.20 36.18 -5.45
N PRO A 91 68.40 35.58 -5.63
CA PRO A 91 68.52 34.14 -5.88
C PRO A 91 68.39 33.24 -4.62
N SER A 92 67.94 33.80 -3.51
CA SER A 92 67.78 33.03 -2.26
C SER A 92 66.30 32.57 -2.05
N THR A 93 66.13 31.28 -1.94
CA THR A 93 64.83 30.68 -1.55
C THR A 93 64.62 30.80 -0.06
N THR A 94 63.49 31.36 0.34
CA THR A 94 63.06 31.42 1.75
C THR A 94 61.94 30.38 1.96
N ASN A 95 62.13 29.50 2.95
CA ASN A 95 61.18 28.48 3.31
C ASN A 95 60.32 28.96 4.48
N TYR A 96 58.97 28.93 4.28
CA TYR A 96 57.98 29.29 5.29
C TYR A 96 57.23 28.04 5.75
N ASN A 97 57.33 27.70 7.03
CA ASN A 97 56.57 26.62 7.65
C ASN A 97 55.65 27.22 8.71
N TYR A 98 54.36 27.18 8.47
CA TYR A 98 53.35 27.71 9.38
C TYR A 98 52.13 26.80 9.51
N THR A 99 51.44 26.89 10.63
CA THR A 99 50.18 26.20 10.87
C THR A 99 49.06 27.22 11.05
N THR A 100 48.02 27.08 10.27
CA THR A 100 46.81 27.90 10.38
C THR A 100 45.71 27.06 11.03
N GLN A 101 45.19 27.51 12.15
CA GLN A 101 44.00 26.97 12.80
C GLN A 101 42.84 27.94 12.57
N THR A 102 41.71 27.41 12.10
CA THR A 102 40.51 28.20 11.86
C THR A 102 39.34 27.63 12.63
N ALA A 103 38.54 28.49 13.20
CA ALA A 103 37.24 28.13 13.78
C ALA A 103 36.25 29.25 13.44
N GLY A 104 35.07 28.87 12.89
CA GLY A 104 34.11 29.87 12.47
C GLY A 104 32.67 29.36 12.53
N ILE A 105 31.75 30.30 12.76
CA ILE A 105 30.32 30.09 12.64
C ILE A 105 29.80 30.95 11.51
N ASN A 106 29.03 30.34 10.61
CA ASN A 106 28.44 31.02 9.49
C ASN A 106 26.93 30.78 9.48
N ALA A 107 26.16 31.84 9.21
CA ALA A 107 24.73 31.76 9.00
C ALA A 107 24.39 32.33 7.62
N THR A 108 23.55 31.63 6.87
CA THR A 108 23.06 32.06 5.57
C THR A 108 21.55 32.01 5.57
N GLN A 109 20.90 33.15 5.28
CA GLN A 109 19.45 33.27 5.11
C GLN A 109 19.14 33.63 3.66
N PRO A 110 18.45 32.76 2.91
CA PRO A 110 17.91 33.13 1.62
C PRO A 110 16.84 34.22 1.76
N LEU A 111 17.05 35.38 1.14
CA LEU A 111 16.08 36.47 1.10
C LEU A 111 15.21 36.40 -0.15
N TYR A 112 15.82 36.05 -1.27
CA TYR A 112 15.12 35.85 -2.54
C TYR A 112 15.78 34.71 -3.31
N ARG A 113 15.15 33.57 -3.31
CA ARG A 113 15.54 32.37 -4.09
C ARG A 113 14.31 31.73 -4.72
N PRO A 114 13.90 32.14 -5.92
CA PRO A 114 12.69 31.63 -6.56
C PRO A 114 12.68 30.11 -6.75
N ALA A 115 13.83 29.50 -7.00
CA ALA A 115 13.97 28.05 -7.12
C ALA A 115 13.62 27.33 -5.80
N ASN A 116 14.03 27.88 -4.64
CA ASN A 116 13.69 27.30 -3.33
C ASN A 116 12.19 27.40 -3.05
N LEU A 117 11.55 28.53 -3.44
CA LEU A 117 10.11 28.69 -3.30
C LEU A 117 9.34 27.69 -4.18
N ALA A 118 9.77 27.48 -5.43
CA ALA A 118 9.21 26.46 -6.30
C ALA A 118 9.40 25.05 -5.71
N THR A 119 10.58 24.74 -5.17
CA THR A 119 10.87 23.47 -4.47
C THR A 119 9.97 23.27 -3.25
N TYR A 120 9.73 24.30 -2.45
CA TYR A 120 8.81 24.23 -1.31
C TYR A 120 7.37 23.95 -1.77
N ARG A 121 6.86 24.64 -2.76
CA ARG A 121 5.53 24.39 -3.34
C ARG A 121 5.43 22.96 -3.93
N GLN A 122 6.47 22.50 -4.58
CA GLN A 122 6.57 21.15 -5.14
C GLN A 122 6.53 20.09 -4.03
N SER A 123 7.22 20.32 -2.91
CA SER A 123 7.18 19.39 -1.77
C SER A 123 5.79 19.29 -1.14
N GLN A 124 5.03 20.40 -1.08
CA GLN A 124 3.63 20.39 -0.65
C GLN A 124 2.75 19.57 -1.61
N LYS A 125 2.94 19.72 -2.93
CA LYS A 125 2.24 18.91 -3.93
C LYS A 125 2.63 17.42 -3.84
N SER A 126 3.88 17.12 -3.53
CA SER A 126 4.32 15.75 -3.29
C SER A 126 3.64 15.11 -2.06
N LEU A 127 3.31 15.91 -1.04
CA LEU A 127 2.51 15.44 0.09
C LEU A 127 1.06 15.14 -0.32
N GLU A 128 0.43 16.00 -1.14
CA GLU A 128 -0.90 15.73 -1.71
C GLU A 128 -0.91 14.44 -2.54
N LEU A 129 0.16 14.18 -3.30
CA LEU A 129 0.35 12.95 -4.07
C LEU A 129 0.43 11.73 -3.15
N ALA A 130 1.22 11.83 -2.06
CA ALA A 130 1.36 10.74 -1.09
C ALA A 130 0.03 10.44 -0.37
N GLN A 131 -0.78 11.48 -0.06
CA GLN A 131 -2.12 11.28 0.50
C GLN A 131 -3.06 10.57 -0.48
N ALA A 132 -3.01 10.93 -1.77
CA ALA A 132 -3.80 10.24 -2.78
C ALA A 132 -3.36 8.79 -2.97
N ALA A 133 -2.06 8.50 -2.87
CA ALA A 133 -1.53 7.15 -2.92
C ALA A 133 -1.93 6.32 -1.69
N LEU A 134 -1.96 6.90 -0.49
CA LEU A 134 -2.45 6.24 0.72
C LEU A 134 -3.94 5.90 0.60
N ASN A 135 -4.77 6.83 0.10
CA ASN A 135 -6.18 6.59 -0.14
C ASN A 135 -6.40 5.47 -1.18
N GLN A 136 -5.56 5.41 -2.22
CA GLN A 136 -5.57 4.31 -3.19
C GLN A 136 -5.25 2.97 -2.51
N ALA A 137 -4.21 2.92 -1.70
CA ALA A 137 -3.82 1.70 -0.98
C ALA A 137 -4.91 1.20 -0.02
N GLU A 138 -5.66 2.13 0.62
CA GLU A 138 -6.80 1.78 1.46
C GLU A 138 -7.95 1.17 0.64
N GLN A 139 -8.28 1.74 -0.51
CA GLN A 139 -9.30 1.19 -1.42
C GLN A 139 -8.88 -0.18 -1.96
N ASP A 140 -7.62 -0.32 -2.37
CA ASP A 140 -7.08 -1.60 -2.84
C ASP A 140 -7.12 -2.68 -1.74
N LEU A 141 -6.89 -2.30 -0.48
CA LEU A 141 -7.03 -3.22 0.66
C LEU A 141 -8.48 -3.69 0.81
N VAL A 142 -9.47 -2.78 0.73
CA VAL A 142 -10.90 -3.15 0.76
C VAL A 142 -11.22 -4.18 -0.32
N VAL A 143 -10.76 -3.94 -1.56
CA VAL A 143 -11.01 -4.87 -2.69
C VAL A 143 -10.36 -6.23 -2.45
N ARG A 144 -9.07 -6.25 -2.04
CA ARG A 144 -8.34 -7.52 -1.80
C ARG A 144 -8.95 -8.34 -0.67
N VAL A 145 -9.32 -7.68 0.43
CA VAL A 145 -9.96 -8.36 1.57
C VAL A 145 -11.33 -8.89 1.18
N SER A 146 -12.15 -8.08 0.48
CA SER A 146 -13.47 -8.51 0.02
C SER A 146 -13.38 -9.69 -0.93
N GLN A 147 -12.45 -9.64 -1.90
CA GLN A 147 -12.23 -10.74 -2.85
C GLN A 147 -11.84 -12.03 -2.11
N ALA A 148 -10.84 -11.97 -1.21
CA ALA A 148 -10.41 -13.14 -0.46
C ALA A 148 -11.51 -13.70 0.45
N TYR A 149 -12.32 -12.82 1.05
CA TYR A 149 -13.47 -13.21 1.87
C TYR A 149 -14.51 -14.00 1.05
N PHE A 150 -14.93 -13.46 -0.10
CA PHE A 150 -15.91 -14.13 -0.96
C PHE A 150 -15.35 -15.37 -1.66
N ASP A 151 -14.05 -15.40 -1.95
CA ASP A 151 -13.38 -16.59 -2.45
C ASP A 151 -13.47 -17.75 -1.46
N VAL A 152 -13.28 -17.49 -0.15
CA VAL A 152 -13.46 -18.53 0.90
C VAL A 152 -14.91 -18.99 0.98
N LEU A 153 -15.88 -18.06 0.94
CA LEU A 153 -17.31 -18.43 0.96
C LEU A 153 -17.69 -19.28 -0.25
N SER A 154 -17.26 -18.89 -1.45
CA SER A 154 -17.49 -19.65 -2.68
C SER A 154 -16.88 -21.05 -2.63
N ALA A 155 -15.67 -21.20 -2.09
CA ALA A 155 -15.03 -22.49 -1.92
C ALA A 155 -15.75 -23.36 -0.86
N GLN A 156 -16.30 -22.77 0.23
CA GLN A 156 -17.14 -23.46 1.20
C GLN A 156 -18.44 -23.99 0.56
N ASP A 157 -19.09 -23.20 -0.26
CA ASP A 157 -20.31 -23.59 -0.95
C ASP A 157 -20.02 -24.66 -2.01
N SER A 158 -18.90 -24.55 -2.73
CA SER A 158 -18.44 -25.57 -3.68
C SER A 158 -18.18 -26.92 -2.99
N LEU A 159 -17.50 -26.92 -1.85
CA LEU A 159 -17.27 -28.13 -1.07
C LEU A 159 -18.58 -28.73 -0.58
N ALA A 160 -19.50 -27.92 -0.05
CA ALA A 160 -20.81 -28.38 0.42
C ALA A 160 -21.63 -28.99 -0.74
N PHE A 161 -21.60 -28.42 -1.93
CA PHE A 161 -22.23 -28.95 -3.14
C PHE A 161 -21.65 -30.33 -3.49
N VAL A 162 -20.33 -30.46 -3.58
CA VAL A 162 -19.68 -31.74 -3.93
C VAL A 162 -19.95 -32.82 -2.87
N GLN A 163 -20.00 -32.47 -1.59
CA GLN A 163 -20.38 -33.38 -0.51
C GLN A 163 -21.82 -33.86 -0.65
N ALA A 164 -22.76 -32.96 -0.97
CA ALA A 164 -24.15 -33.35 -1.23
C ALA A 164 -24.27 -34.28 -2.45
N GLN A 165 -23.55 -33.94 -3.53
CA GLN A 165 -23.48 -34.78 -4.73
C GLN A 165 -22.89 -36.17 -4.41
N LYS A 166 -21.82 -36.25 -3.63
CA LYS A 166 -21.23 -37.54 -3.19
C LYS A 166 -22.22 -38.37 -2.40
N ALA A 167 -22.98 -37.76 -1.50
CA ALA A 167 -24.01 -38.47 -0.73
C ALA A 167 -25.09 -39.06 -1.67
N ALA A 168 -25.57 -38.31 -2.65
CA ALA A 168 -26.54 -38.78 -3.65
C ALA A 168 -26.00 -39.95 -4.49
N VAL A 169 -24.76 -39.83 -4.98
CA VAL A 169 -24.08 -40.87 -5.78
C VAL A 169 -23.80 -42.12 -4.94
N ALA A 170 -23.50 -41.96 -3.65
CA ALA A 170 -23.31 -43.10 -2.71
C ALA A 170 -24.63 -43.93 -2.55
N GLU A 171 -25.79 -43.24 -2.40
CA GLU A 171 -27.08 -43.88 -2.35
C GLU A 171 -27.39 -44.64 -3.64
N GLN A 172 -27.08 -44.05 -4.80
CA GLN A 172 -27.23 -44.69 -6.09
C GLN A 172 -26.35 -45.95 -6.20
N LEU A 173 -25.08 -45.87 -5.83
CA LEU A 173 -24.18 -47.02 -5.82
C LEU A 173 -24.71 -48.15 -4.93
N ALA A 174 -25.22 -47.80 -3.73
CA ALA A 174 -25.83 -48.79 -2.83
C ALA A 174 -27.08 -49.43 -3.45
N SER A 175 -27.91 -48.63 -4.16
CA SER A 175 -29.08 -49.14 -4.88
C SER A 175 -28.70 -50.05 -6.05
N ALA A 176 -27.70 -49.63 -6.89
CA ALA A 176 -27.21 -50.43 -8.02
C ALA A 176 -26.65 -51.78 -7.56
N LYS A 177 -25.91 -51.80 -6.43
CA LYS A 177 -25.41 -53.06 -5.84
C LYS A 177 -26.54 -53.98 -5.36
N ARG A 178 -27.54 -53.46 -4.64
CA ARG A 178 -28.73 -54.25 -4.22
C ARG A 178 -29.52 -54.80 -5.42
N ASN A 179 -29.74 -53.99 -6.42
CA ASN A 179 -30.48 -54.41 -7.62
C ASN A 179 -29.73 -55.49 -8.44
N PHE A 180 -28.42 -55.42 -8.48
CA PHE A 180 -27.57 -56.47 -9.06
C PHE A 180 -27.66 -57.79 -8.28
N GLU A 181 -27.62 -57.73 -6.92
CA GLU A 181 -27.70 -58.90 -6.06
C GLU A 181 -29.07 -59.65 -6.22
N VAL A 182 -30.15 -58.90 -6.43
CA VAL A 182 -31.49 -59.49 -6.69
C VAL A 182 -31.76 -59.80 -8.16
N GLY A 183 -30.80 -59.54 -9.07
CA GLY A 183 -30.88 -59.87 -10.48
C GLY A 183 -31.70 -58.89 -11.33
N THR A 184 -32.03 -57.68 -10.85
CA THR A 184 -32.80 -56.65 -11.54
C THR A 184 -31.96 -55.58 -12.24
N ALA A 185 -30.60 -55.60 -12.04
CA ALA A 185 -29.64 -54.69 -12.71
C ALA A 185 -28.45 -55.48 -13.25
N THR A 186 -27.68 -54.86 -14.14
CA THR A 186 -26.48 -55.46 -14.73
C THR A 186 -25.22 -55.15 -13.92
N ILE A 187 -24.16 -55.97 -14.10
CA ILE A 187 -22.85 -55.68 -13.52
C ILE A 187 -22.28 -54.35 -14.04
N THR A 188 -22.63 -53.98 -15.28
CA THR A 188 -22.25 -52.71 -15.92
C THR A 188 -22.81 -51.51 -15.17
N ASP A 189 -24.08 -51.54 -14.74
CA ASP A 189 -24.72 -50.48 -13.94
C ASP A 189 -24.01 -50.26 -12.62
N THR A 190 -23.59 -51.37 -11.98
CA THR A 190 -22.82 -51.29 -10.71
C THR A 190 -21.45 -50.69 -10.92
N ARG A 191 -20.76 -51.04 -12.00
CA ARG A 191 -19.44 -50.51 -12.32
C ARG A 191 -19.49 -49.03 -12.69
N GLU A 192 -20.53 -48.62 -13.40
CA GLU A 192 -20.76 -47.21 -13.78
C GLU A 192 -21.06 -46.35 -12.54
N ALA A 193 -21.89 -46.82 -11.62
CA ALA A 193 -22.16 -46.17 -10.34
C ALA A 193 -20.88 -46.06 -9.47
N GLN A 194 -20.04 -47.10 -9.46
CA GLN A 194 -18.76 -47.07 -8.74
C GLN A 194 -17.81 -46.04 -9.34
N ALA A 195 -17.68 -46.00 -10.69
CA ALA A 195 -16.82 -45.01 -11.35
C ALA A 195 -17.25 -43.56 -11.08
N ARG A 196 -18.57 -43.30 -11.05
CA ARG A 196 -19.12 -41.99 -10.65
C ARG A 196 -18.77 -41.64 -9.19
N PHE A 197 -18.93 -42.60 -8.25
CA PHE A 197 -18.58 -42.38 -6.84
C PHE A 197 -17.10 -42.05 -6.66
N ASP A 198 -16.21 -42.74 -7.36
CA ASP A 198 -14.77 -42.53 -7.30
C ASP A 198 -14.41 -41.16 -7.87
N LEU A 199 -15.07 -40.74 -8.99
CA LEU A 199 -14.89 -39.40 -9.59
C LEU A 199 -15.31 -38.27 -8.63
N VAL A 200 -16.49 -38.37 -8.03
CA VAL A 200 -16.97 -37.35 -7.07
C VAL A 200 -16.13 -37.32 -5.81
N THR A 201 -15.58 -38.48 -5.39
CA THR A 201 -14.62 -38.51 -4.28
C THR A 201 -13.33 -37.74 -4.61
N ALA A 202 -12.82 -37.86 -5.84
CA ALA A 202 -11.68 -37.07 -6.28
C ALA A 202 -12.01 -35.57 -6.34
N GLN A 203 -13.23 -35.20 -6.78
CA GLN A 203 -13.69 -33.81 -6.77
C GLN A 203 -13.82 -33.23 -5.35
N GLU A 204 -14.28 -34.02 -4.36
CA GLU A 204 -14.32 -33.58 -2.97
C GLU A 204 -12.93 -33.26 -2.42
N ILE A 205 -11.94 -34.13 -2.69
CA ILE A 205 -10.55 -33.89 -2.27
C ILE A 205 -10.02 -32.57 -2.89
N ALA A 206 -10.32 -32.35 -4.17
CA ALA A 206 -9.92 -31.12 -4.84
C ALA A 206 -10.61 -29.87 -4.25
N ALA A 207 -11.91 -29.93 -3.95
CA ALA A 207 -12.67 -28.84 -3.37
C ALA A 207 -12.22 -28.54 -1.92
N ASP A 208 -11.91 -29.57 -1.11
CA ASP A 208 -11.35 -29.38 0.24
C ASP A 208 -9.98 -28.70 0.21
N ASN A 209 -9.13 -29.12 -0.74
CA ASN A 209 -7.83 -28.46 -0.92
C ASN A 209 -7.98 -27.00 -1.36
N ASP A 210 -8.88 -26.69 -2.30
CA ASP A 210 -9.14 -25.32 -2.75
C ASP A 210 -9.61 -24.44 -1.58
N LEU A 211 -10.54 -24.92 -0.77
CA LEU A 211 -10.99 -24.21 0.44
C LEU A 211 -9.82 -23.92 1.39
N ARG A 212 -8.93 -24.88 1.61
CA ARG A 212 -7.74 -24.67 2.46
C ARG A 212 -6.83 -23.59 1.89
N VAL A 213 -6.56 -23.63 0.58
CA VAL A 213 -5.71 -22.63 -0.10
C VAL A 213 -6.33 -21.23 0.01
N LYS A 214 -7.64 -21.08 -0.25
CA LYS A 214 -8.34 -19.80 -0.12
C LYS A 214 -8.35 -19.27 1.32
N THR A 215 -8.54 -20.17 2.30
CA THR A 215 -8.48 -19.81 3.72
C THR A 215 -7.10 -19.32 4.12
N VAL A 216 -6.03 -20.00 3.71
CA VAL A 216 -4.64 -19.55 3.96
C VAL A 216 -4.36 -18.19 3.32
N ALA A 217 -4.88 -17.95 2.11
CA ALA A 217 -4.74 -16.65 1.45
C ALA A 217 -5.41 -15.50 2.26
N LEU A 218 -6.61 -15.74 2.80
CA LEU A 218 -7.29 -14.77 3.67
C LEU A 218 -6.54 -14.57 4.99
N GLU A 219 -6.08 -15.66 5.62
CA GLU A 219 -5.29 -15.61 6.86
C GLU A 219 -3.98 -14.82 6.69
N LEU A 220 -3.34 -14.93 5.54
CA LEU A 220 -2.12 -14.19 5.22
C LEU A 220 -2.36 -12.66 5.14
N LEU A 221 -3.51 -12.23 4.63
CA LEU A 221 -3.88 -10.81 4.58
C LEU A 221 -4.12 -10.23 5.98
N VAL A 222 -4.63 -11.04 6.89
CA VAL A 222 -5.05 -10.61 8.24
C VAL A 222 -3.97 -10.87 9.30
N GLY A 223 -3.04 -11.79 9.04
CA GLY A 223 -2.00 -12.22 9.98
C GLY A 223 -2.54 -13.07 11.13
N LYS A 224 -3.73 -13.67 10.99
CA LYS A 224 -4.38 -14.48 12.01
C LYS A 224 -4.89 -15.78 11.42
N ALA A 225 -4.52 -16.91 12.03
CA ALA A 225 -5.00 -18.23 11.64
C ALA A 225 -6.37 -18.55 12.25
N GLY A 226 -7.09 -19.49 11.64
CA GLY A 226 -8.37 -20.01 12.15
C GLY A 226 -9.54 -19.05 11.91
N LEU A 227 -9.49 -18.24 10.85
CA LEU A 227 -10.59 -17.37 10.43
C LEU A 227 -11.80 -18.18 9.98
N LYS A 228 -13.00 -17.77 10.42
CA LYS A 228 -14.27 -18.36 10.02
C LYS A 228 -15.20 -17.27 9.50
N PRO A 229 -15.14 -16.96 8.19
CA PRO A 229 -16.03 -15.97 7.58
C PRO A 229 -17.50 -16.31 7.80
N VAL A 230 -18.32 -15.30 8.12
CA VAL A 230 -19.78 -15.45 8.23
C VAL A 230 -20.34 -15.73 6.85
N ARG A 231 -21.14 -16.81 6.73
CA ARG A 231 -21.87 -17.09 5.49
C ARG A 231 -22.92 -16.00 5.21
N LEU A 232 -23.18 -15.75 3.93
CA LEU A 232 -24.29 -14.91 3.52
C LEU A 232 -25.61 -15.58 3.96
N GLN A 233 -26.52 -14.77 4.50
CA GLN A 233 -27.86 -15.24 4.82
C GLN A 233 -28.64 -15.47 3.53
N SER A 234 -29.48 -16.51 3.49
CA SER A 234 -30.38 -16.74 2.37
C SER A 234 -31.35 -15.58 2.23
N GLY A 235 -31.58 -15.11 1.01
CA GLY A 235 -32.55 -14.05 0.72
C GLY A 235 -32.05 -12.62 0.96
N VAL A 236 -30.73 -12.39 0.92
CA VAL A 236 -30.17 -11.04 0.93
C VAL A 236 -30.69 -10.27 -0.31
N ASN A 237 -31.45 -9.20 -0.06
CA ASN A 237 -31.83 -8.29 -1.11
C ASN A 237 -30.58 -7.55 -1.62
N LEU A 238 -30.11 -7.89 -2.81
CA LEU A 238 -29.05 -7.16 -3.45
C LEU A 238 -29.53 -5.74 -3.79
N PRO A 239 -28.76 -4.69 -3.46
CA PRO A 239 -29.17 -3.33 -3.82
C PRO A 239 -29.31 -3.22 -5.33
N ALA A 240 -30.41 -2.61 -5.79
CA ALA A 240 -30.53 -2.26 -7.18
C ALA A 240 -29.40 -1.32 -7.58
N VAL A 241 -28.87 -1.44 -8.79
CA VAL A 241 -27.98 -0.41 -9.34
C VAL A 241 -28.81 0.86 -9.38
N ASP A 242 -28.43 1.87 -8.58
CA ASP A 242 -29.16 3.13 -8.47
C ASP A 242 -29.50 3.65 -9.87
N GLY A 243 -30.77 4.11 -10.07
CA GLY A 243 -31.28 4.54 -11.37
C GLY A 243 -30.58 5.77 -11.98
N GLN A 244 -29.40 6.14 -11.47
CA GLN A 244 -28.64 7.29 -11.96
C GLN A 244 -27.87 7.05 -13.27
N GLY A 245 -27.87 5.83 -13.80
CA GLY A 245 -27.18 5.49 -15.05
C GLY A 245 -25.64 5.51 -14.96
N VAL A 246 -24.98 4.93 -15.96
CA VAL A 246 -23.53 4.81 -16.02
C VAL A 246 -22.80 6.16 -16.04
N ASP A 247 -23.40 7.17 -16.66
CA ASP A 247 -22.78 8.50 -16.83
C ASP A 247 -22.61 9.24 -15.51
N SER A 248 -23.52 9.05 -14.54
CA SER A 248 -23.38 9.59 -13.19
C SER A 248 -22.18 8.97 -12.45
N TRP A 249 -22.00 7.66 -12.56
CA TRP A 249 -20.86 6.96 -11.99
C TRP A 249 -19.53 7.40 -12.62
N ILE A 250 -19.52 7.65 -13.94
CA ILE A 250 -18.36 8.18 -14.65
C ILE A 250 -18.04 9.57 -14.12
N ALA A 251 -19.02 10.47 -14.04
CA ALA A 251 -18.78 11.84 -13.53
C ALA A 251 -18.25 11.85 -12.09
N GLN A 252 -18.77 10.99 -11.22
CA GLN A 252 -18.25 10.84 -9.85
C GLN A 252 -16.83 10.28 -9.83
N SER A 253 -16.51 9.29 -10.66
CA SER A 253 -15.19 8.70 -10.73
C SER A 253 -14.15 9.70 -11.27
N GLU A 254 -14.48 10.50 -12.28
CA GLU A 254 -13.60 11.54 -12.81
C GLU A 254 -13.23 12.61 -11.78
N GLN A 255 -14.13 12.91 -10.85
CA GLN A 255 -13.89 13.88 -9.78
C GLN A 255 -13.10 13.31 -8.60
N ASN A 256 -13.40 12.06 -8.20
CA ASN A 256 -12.99 11.53 -6.91
C ASN A 256 -11.96 10.40 -7.00
N HIS A 257 -11.71 9.82 -8.20
CA HIS A 257 -10.84 8.66 -8.32
C HIS A 257 -9.38 9.00 -7.95
N PRO A 258 -8.74 8.25 -7.03
CA PRO A 258 -7.37 8.52 -6.56
C PRO A 258 -6.35 8.59 -7.71
N THR A 259 -6.44 7.72 -8.70
CA THR A 259 -5.52 7.71 -9.85
C THR A 259 -5.58 9.01 -10.66
N ILE A 260 -6.78 9.55 -10.91
CA ILE A 260 -6.93 10.85 -11.60
C ILE A 260 -6.38 11.99 -10.73
N ARG A 261 -6.64 11.93 -9.43
CA ARG A 261 -6.09 12.92 -8.50
C ARG A 261 -4.56 12.88 -8.47
N GLN A 262 -3.96 11.69 -8.44
CA GLN A 262 -2.50 11.52 -8.54
C GLN A 262 -1.94 12.10 -9.84
N ALA A 263 -2.55 11.79 -10.99
CA ALA A 263 -2.13 12.31 -12.28
C ALA A 263 -2.25 13.85 -12.36
N ARG A 264 -3.30 14.43 -11.77
CA ARG A 264 -3.48 15.89 -11.68
C ARG A 264 -2.39 16.54 -10.83
N VAL A 265 -2.09 15.98 -9.68
CA VAL A 265 -1.03 16.48 -8.80
C VAL A 265 0.35 16.32 -9.47
N ASN A 266 0.59 15.23 -10.20
CA ASN A 266 1.83 15.05 -10.96
C ASN A 266 1.99 16.12 -12.05
N LEU A 267 0.92 16.53 -12.72
CA LEU A 267 0.95 17.66 -13.65
C LEU A 267 1.30 18.97 -12.92
N ASP A 268 0.73 19.22 -11.74
CA ASP A 268 1.08 20.40 -10.94
C ASP A 268 2.55 20.40 -10.50
N VAL A 269 3.08 19.23 -10.12
CA VAL A 269 4.51 19.05 -9.80
C VAL A 269 5.39 19.33 -11.02
N ALA A 270 4.99 18.87 -12.22
CA ALA A 270 5.72 19.14 -13.47
C ALA A 270 5.72 20.63 -13.82
N LYS A 271 4.60 21.36 -13.65
CA LYS A 271 4.53 22.81 -13.82
C LYS A 271 5.48 23.56 -12.87
N LEU A 272 5.52 23.12 -11.60
CA LEU A 272 6.44 23.70 -10.62
C LEU A 272 7.92 23.41 -10.96
N GLU A 273 8.23 22.26 -11.57
CA GLU A 273 9.58 21.97 -12.07
C GLU A 273 9.96 22.88 -13.24
N THR A 274 9.01 23.21 -14.13
CA THR A 274 9.19 24.22 -15.18
C THR A 274 9.41 25.62 -14.57
N GLU A 275 8.63 26.01 -13.56
CA GLU A 275 8.82 27.27 -12.82
C GLU A 275 10.21 27.34 -12.18
N LYS A 276 10.68 26.23 -11.58
CA LYS A 276 12.00 26.10 -11.00
C LYS A 276 13.12 26.19 -12.05
N ALA A 277 12.93 25.61 -13.23
CA ALA A 277 13.88 25.74 -14.34
C ALA A 277 13.98 27.21 -14.83
N VAL A 278 12.83 27.87 -14.97
CA VAL A 278 12.77 29.32 -15.34
C VAL A 278 13.43 30.20 -14.26
N ALA A 279 13.36 29.78 -12.99
CA ALA A 279 14.04 30.49 -11.90
C ALA A 279 15.57 30.51 -12.04
N GLY A 280 16.15 29.63 -12.86
CA GLY A 280 17.58 29.66 -13.22
C GLY A 280 18.03 30.89 -13.97
N HIS A 281 17.11 31.69 -14.53
CA HIS A 281 17.40 33.03 -15.14
C HIS A 281 17.15 34.19 -14.16
N LYS A 282 16.58 33.92 -12.97
CA LYS A 282 16.26 34.96 -11.99
C LYS A 282 17.43 35.20 -11.04
N PRO A 283 17.56 36.41 -10.48
CA PRO A 283 18.57 36.69 -9.48
C PRO A 283 18.30 35.89 -8.18
N THR A 284 19.36 35.72 -7.39
CA THR A 284 19.29 35.24 -6.02
C THR A 284 19.87 36.28 -5.06
N VAL A 285 19.29 36.41 -3.88
CA VAL A 285 19.72 37.30 -2.82
C VAL A 285 19.79 36.55 -1.51
N ASP A 286 20.99 36.58 -0.90
CA ASP A 286 21.24 35.91 0.37
C ASP A 286 21.83 36.90 1.39
N LEU A 287 21.38 36.82 2.62
CA LEU A 287 22.04 37.46 3.77
C LEU A 287 23.03 36.45 4.37
N THR A 288 24.28 36.86 4.50
CA THR A 288 25.35 36.07 5.11
C THR A 288 25.88 36.76 6.36
N LEU A 289 25.97 36.01 7.44
CA LEU A 289 26.58 36.43 8.70
C LEU A 289 27.69 35.45 9.03
N GLY A 290 28.82 35.95 9.48
CA GLY A 290 29.97 35.11 9.83
C GLY A 290 30.75 35.66 10.99
N TYR A 291 31.27 34.80 11.83
CA TYR A 291 32.32 35.07 12.78
C TYR A 291 33.39 34.00 12.62
N ASN A 292 34.60 34.43 12.27
CA ASN A 292 35.73 33.55 12.00
C ASN A 292 36.94 33.96 12.86
N SER A 293 37.51 33.00 13.54
CA SER A 293 38.77 33.14 14.30
C SER A 293 39.83 32.31 13.60
N GLN A 294 40.91 32.96 13.19
CA GLN A 294 42.06 32.34 12.57
C GLN A 294 43.31 32.57 13.44
N LYS A 295 43.98 31.50 13.85
CA LYS A 295 45.23 31.53 14.55
C LYS A 295 46.34 31.00 13.65
N ASN A 296 47.33 31.83 13.36
CA ASN A 296 48.52 31.43 12.60
C ASN A 296 49.70 31.23 13.57
N ILE A 297 50.32 30.05 13.50
CA ILE A 297 51.43 29.63 14.37
C ILE A 297 52.67 29.54 13.48
N ASN A 298 53.76 30.22 13.91
CA ASN A 298 55.06 30.34 13.22
C ASN A 298 55.03 31.10 11.89
N GLY A 299 54.11 32.04 11.70
CA GLY A 299 54.06 32.88 10.54
C GLY A 299 52.72 32.89 9.81
N THR A 300 52.64 33.58 8.70
CA THR A 300 51.47 33.68 7.81
C THR A 300 51.95 33.42 6.38
N SER A 301 51.00 33.32 5.46
CA SER A 301 51.29 33.24 4.02
C SER A 301 52.00 34.49 3.47
N ILE A 302 52.10 35.54 4.27
CA ILE A 302 52.68 36.86 3.90
C ILE A 302 53.77 37.20 4.93
N GLN A 303 54.98 36.62 4.76
CA GLN A 303 56.28 37.07 5.28
C GLN A 303 56.45 37.39 6.80
N LEU A 304 55.72 36.80 7.70
CA LEU A 304 55.96 36.91 9.17
C LEU A 304 56.45 35.59 9.72
N THR A 305 57.72 35.24 9.48
CA THR A 305 58.34 34.04 10.02
C THR A 305 58.51 34.15 11.54
N GLY A 306 58.07 33.13 12.30
CA GLY A 306 58.27 33.10 13.76
C GLY A 306 57.21 33.85 14.60
N VAL A 307 56.27 34.56 13.97
CA VAL A 307 55.21 35.28 14.70
C VAL A 307 53.93 34.50 14.77
N THR A 308 53.38 34.34 15.94
CA THR A 308 52.04 33.78 16.15
C THR A 308 51.06 34.94 16.29
N ASN A 309 49.99 34.93 15.46
CA ASN A 309 48.93 35.93 15.54
C ASN A 309 47.53 35.27 15.53
N GLN A 310 46.57 35.99 16.04
CA GLN A 310 45.16 35.61 15.99
C GLN A 310 44.34 36.74 15.35
N ILE A 311 43.51 36.39 14.39
CA ILE A 311 42.66 37.32 13.67
C ILE A 311 41.22 36.88 13.88
N ASN A 312 40.40 37.77 14.43
CA ASN A 312 38.97 37.54 14.58
C ASN A 312 38.23 38.50 13.63
N VAL A 313 37.35 37.89 12.82
CA VAL A 313 36.58 38.64 11.81
C VAL A 313 35.11 38.38 12.05
N ALA A 314 34.33 39.40 12.31
CA ALA A 314 32.90 39.42 12.22
C ALA A 314 32.48 40.05 10.89
N SER A 315 31.60 39.37 10.15
CA SER A 315 31.15 39.86 8.83
C SER A 315 29.63 39.74 8.74
N ALA A 316 29.02 40.73 8.08
CA ALA A 316 27.62 40.70 7.68
C ALA A 316 27.58 41.26 6.23
N GLY A 317 26.90 40.54 5.35
CA GLY A 317 26.85 40.91 3.94
C GLY A 317 25.57 40.42 3.27
N ILE A 318 25.21 41.12 2.19
CA ILE A 318 24.16 40.70 1.27
C ILE A 318 24.82 40.32 -0.03
N THR A 319 24.61 39.11 -0.49
CA THR A 319 25.13 38.61 -1.76
C THR A 319 24.01 38.58 -2.78
N PHE A 320 24.21 39.30 -3.88
CA PHE A 320 23.34 39.27 -5.06
C PHE A 320 24.05 38.50 -6.17
N ASN A 321 23.38 37.51 -6.76
CA ASN A 321 23.92 36.77 -7.89
C ASN A 321 22.87 36.68 -9.00
N LEU A 322 23.23 37.10 -10.22
CA LEU A 322 22.42 37.01 -11.42
C LEU A 322 23.22 36.29 -12.52
N PRO A 323 22.85 35.09 -12.92
CA PRO A 323 23.50 34.39 -14.02
C PRO A 323 23.10 35.04 -15.36
N LEU A 324 24.05 35.70 -16.03
CA LEU A 324 23.79 36.34 -17.33
C LEU A 324 23.86 35.36 -18.50
N TYR A 325 24.77 34.39 -18.42
CA TYR A 325 24.93 33.35 -19.42
C TYR A 325 25.44 32.06 -18.80
N ALA A 326 24.74 30.97 -19.06
CA ALA A 326 25.03 29.62 -18.51
C ALA A 326 25.30 28.57 -19.62
N GLY A 327 25.85 28.99 -20.77
CA GLY A 327 26.18 28.08 -21.86
C GLY A 327 24.97 27.30 -22.41
N THR A 328 23.79 27.92 -22.53
CA THR A 328 22.52 27.30 -22.95
C THR A 328 21.91 26.24 -21.97
N ALA A 329 22.57 25.93 -20.85
CA ALA A 329 22.10 24.92 -19.91
C ALA A 329 20.68 25.22 -19.38
N THR A 330 20.42 26.47 -18.97
CA THR A 330 19.11 26.91 -18.47
C THR A 330 18.02 26.81 -19.54
N GLN A 331 18.29 27.21 -20.79
CA GLN A 331 17.33 27.08 -21.89
C GLN A 331 16.98 25.64 -22.21
N ASN A 332 17.97 24.75 -22.24
CA ASN A 332 17.73 23.32 -22.46
C ASN A 332 17.00 22.70 -21.31
N ARG A 333 17.28 23.10 -20.05
CA ARG A 333 16.50 22.65 -18.88
C ARG A 333 15.04 23.08 -18.94
N ILE A 334 14.75 24.30 -19.39
CA ILE A 334 13.38 24.78 -19.60
C ILE A 334 12.69 23.96 -20.70
N ARG A 335 13.36 23.69 -21.83
CA ARG A 335 12.79 22.86 -22.91
C ARG A 335 12.50 21.43 -22.42
N GLU A 336 13.40 20.82 -21.67
CA GLU A 336 13.23 19.50 -21.06
C GLU A 336 12.00 19.49 -20.14
N THR A 337 11.92 20.43 -19.18
CA THR A 337 10.82 20.47 -18.21
C THR A 337 9.48 20.78 -18.86
N THR A 338 9.45 21.63 -19.91
CA THR A 338 8.23 21.88 -20.70
C THR A 338 7.75 20.62 -21.42
N ALA A 339 8.66 19.81 -21.97
CA ALA A 339 8.30 18.53 -22.59
C ALA A 339 7.79 17.51 -21.57
N LEU A 340 8.37 17.49 -20.34
CA LEU A 340 7.90 16.67 -19.24
C LEU A 340 6.53 17.12 -18.69
N GLU A 341 6.25 18.43 -18.70
CA GLU A 341 4.92 18.97 -18.37
C GLU A 341 3.87 18.52 -19.39
N GLU A 342 4.20 18.56 -20.69
CA GLU A 342 3.29 18.05 -21.73
C GLU A 342 3.06 16.53 -21.58
N LYS A 343 4.13 15.77 -21.28
CA LYS A 343 3.98 14.33 -20.94
C LYS A 343 3.02 14.15 -19.78
N ALA A 344 3.16 14.87 -18.67
CA ALA A 344 2.28 14.76 -17.52
C ALA A 344 0.81 15.12 -17.84
N ARG A 345 0.59 16.05 -18.81
CA ARG A 345 -0.75 16.38 -19.32
C ARG A 345 -1.37 15.21 -20.07
N MET A 346 -0.60 14.55 -20.93
CA MET A 346 -1.06 13.36 -21.65
C MET A 346 -1.28 12.17 -20.70
N ASP A 347 -0.44 12.01 -19.67
CA ASP A 347 -0.63 11.00 -18.63
C ASP A 347 -1.95 11.22 -17.86
N LEU A 348 -2.32 12.47 -17.55
CA LEU A 348 -3.61 12.80 -16.93
C LEU A 348 -4.79 12.44 -17.85
N GLU A 349 -4.72 12.77 -19.12
CA GLU A 349 -5.74 12.40 -20.09
C GLU A 349 -5.86 10.87 -20.23
N GLY A 350 -4.73 10.17 -20.26
CA GLY A 350 -4.68 8.70 -20.26
C GLY A 350 -5.34 8.11 -19.01
N ALA A 351 -5.04 8.66 -17.82
CA ALA A 351 -5.65 8.22 -16.57
C ALA A 351 -7.18 8.43 -16.55
N GLN A 352 -7.67 9.57 -17.06
CA GLN A 352 -9.10 9.85 -17.17
C GLN A 352 -9.80 8.80 -18.06
N ARG A 353 -9.25 8.54 -19.26
CA ARG A 353 -9.80 7.53 -20.19
C ARG A 353 -9.80 6.13 -19.56
N GLN A 354 -8.73 5.75 -18.88
CA GLN A 354 -8.62 4.46 -18.23
C GLN A 354 -9.65 4.29 -17.11
N VAL A 355 -9.83 5.31 -16.25
CA VAL A 355 -10.81 5.28 -15.16
C VAL A 355 -12.24 5.24 -15.72
N THR A 356 -12.54 6.04 -16.76
CA THR A 356 -13.83 6.00 -17.46
C THR A 356 -14.14 4.60 -18.00
N GLN A 357 -13.16 3.96 -18.66
CA GLN A 357 -13.32 2.59 -19.16
C GLN A 357 -13.54 1.59 -18.01
N ALA A 358 -12.74 1.66 -16.95
CA ALA A 358 -12.85 0.76 -15.79
C ALA A 358 -14.22 0.91 -15.11
N THR A 359 -14.72 2.15 -14.95
CA THR A 359 -16.03 2.43 -14.38
C THR A 359 -17.16 1.83 -15.22
N ARG A 360 -17.10 1.99 -16.55
CA ARG A 360 -18.07 1.37 -17.47
C ARG A 360 -18.05 -0.16 -17.39
N THR A 361 -16.86 -0.74 -17.40
CA THR A 361 -16.69 -2.20 -17.29
C THR A 361 -17.24 -2.74 -15.96
N ALA A 362 -16.95 -2.06 -14.84
CA ALA A 362 -17.46 -2.45 -13.52
C ALA A 362 -19.00 -2.32 -13.46
N TYR A 363 -19.57 -1.25 -14.00
CA TYR A 363 -21.03 -1.06 -14.05
C TYR A 363 -21.73 -2.14 -14.86
N LEU A 364 -21.23 -2.45 -16.07
CA LEU A 364 -21.78 -3.52 -16.92
C LEU A 364 -21.61 -4.89 -16.26
N GLY A 365 -20.47 -5.12 -15.59
CA GLY A 365 -20.23 -6.35 -14.83
C GLY A 365 -21.24 -6.52 -13.71
N LEU A 366 -21.51 -5.46 -12.92
CA LEU A 366 -22.51 -5.48 -11.86
C LEU A 366 -23.93 -5.73 -12.41
N GLN A 367 -24.32 -5.06 -13.49
CA GLN A 367 -25.62 -5.26 -14.14
C GLN A 367 -25.79 -6.70 -14.65
N SER A 368 -24.75 -7.24 -15.32
CA SER A 368 -24.73 -8.63 -15.78
C SER A 368 -24.80 -9.61 -14.61
N GLY A 369 -24.03 -9.37 -13.54
CA GLY A 369 -24.04 -10.21 -12.34
C GLY A 369 -25.40 -10.28 -11.67
N LEU A 370 -26.09 -9.14 -11.51
CA LEU A 370 -27.45 -9.11 -10.98
C LEU A 370 -28.44 -9.88 -11.86
N GLY A 371 -28.28 -9.79 -13.20
CA GLY A 371 -29.07 -10.58 -14.15
C GLY A 371 -28.80 -12.08 -14.01
N GLN A 372 -27.54 -12.48 -13.84
CA GLN A 372 -27.16 -13.87 -13.64
C GLN A 372 -27.72 -14.44 -12.34
N VAL A 373 -27.69 -13.69 -11.23
CA VAL A 373 -28.29 -14.14 -9.95
C VAL A 373 -29.76 -14.46 -10.15
N LYS A 374 -30.57 -13.57 -10.75
CA LYS A 374 -31.98 -13.81 -11.03
C LYS A 374 -32.22 -15.04 -11.94
N ALA A 375 -31.35 -15.23 -12.93
CA ALA A 375 -31.44 -16.40 -13.79
C ALA A 375 -31.14 -17.72 -13.07
N TYR A 376 -30.14 -17.71 -12.17
CA TYR A 376 -29.81 -18.89 -11.36
C TYR A 376 -30.89 -19.19 -10.32
N GLU A 377 -31.50 -18.21 -9.68
CA GLU A 377 -32.64 -18.39 -8.79
C GLU A 377 -33.83 -19.04 -9.52
N ALA A 378 -34.14 -18.61 -10.73
CA ALA A 378 -35.17 -19.22 -11.56
C ALA A 378 -34.79 -20.64 -12.00
N ALA A 379 -33.54 -20.89 -12.34
CA ALA A 379 -33.03 -22.21 -12.70
C ALA A 379 -33.10 -23.18 -11.52
N GLU A 380 -32.73 -22.75 -10.29
CA GLU A 380 -32.85 -23.55 -9.07
C GLU A 380 -34.31 -23.98 -8.85
N ALA A 381 -35.26 -23.04 -8.88
CA ALA A 381 -36.66 -23.33 -8.70
C ALA A 381 -37.18 -24.33 -9.77
N SER A 382 -36.79 -24.16 -11.02
CA SER A 382 -37.19 -25.07 -12.14
C SER A 382 -36.54 -26.45 -11.97
N SER A 383 -35.29 -26.54 -11.57
CA SER A 383 -34.59 -27.81 -11.35
C SER A 383 -35.17 -28.58 -10.15
N GLN A 384 -35.63 -27.89 -9.10
CA GLN A 384 -36.32 -28.53 -7.97
C GLN A 384 -37.63 -29.18 -8.42
N VAL A 385 -38.45 -28.50 -9.23
CA VAL A 385 -39.70 -29.07 -9.80
C VAL A 385 -39.38 -30.25 -10.71
N ALA A 386 -38.34 -30.16 -11.55
CA ALA A 386 -37.91 -31.28 -12.41
C ALA A 386 -37.45 -32.49 -11.61
N LEU A 387 -36.71 -32.29 -10.52
CA LEU A 387 -36.27 -33.35 -9.60
C LEU A 387 -37.46 -34.07 -8.95
N ASP A 388 -38.44 -33.30 -8.45
CA ASP A 388 -39.63 -33.88 -7.81
C ASP A 388 -40.48 -34.69 -8.80
N ALA A 389 -40.63 -34.18 -10.05
CA ALA A 389 -41.30 -34.89 -11.14
C ALA A 389 -40.56 -36.18 -11.56
N ASN A 390 -39.25 -36.16 -11.67
CA ASN A 390 -38.40 -37.31 -12.00
C ASN A 390 -38.48 -38.38 -10.88
N LYS A 391 -38.44 -37.98 -9.61
CA LYS A 391 -38.59 -38.89 -8.45
C LYS A 391 -39.95 -39.60 -8.50
N LEU A 392 -41.04 -38.83 -8.75
CA LEU A 392 -42.37 -39.42 -8.89
C LEU A 392 -42.45 -40.37 -10.12
N GLY A 393 -41.90 -39.95 -11.28
CA GLY A 393 -41.85 -40.79 -12.47
C GLY A 393 -41.07 -42.10 -12.27
N TYR A 394 -39.99 -42.06 -11.49
CA TYR A 394 -39.25 -43.27 -11.11
C TYR A 394 -40.07 -44.19 -10.21
N GLN A 395 -40.78 -43.66 -9.20
CA GLN A 395 -41.62 -44.42 -8.33
C GLN A 395 -42.76 -45.18 -9.07
N VAL A 396 -43.34 -44.56 -10.13
CA VAL A 396 -44.39 -45.19 -10.95
C VAL A 396 -43.87 -45.98 -12.15
N GLY A 397 -42.52 -46.10 -12.30
CA GLY A 397 -41.88 -46.95 -13.29
C GLY A 397 -41.83 -46.36 -14.74
N VAL A 398 -42.13 -45.09 -14.93
CA VAL A 398 -42.07 -44.41 -16.25
C VAL A 398 -40.73 -43.65 -16.50
N ARG A 399 -39.87 -43.57 -15.50
CA ARG A 399 -38.50 -42.97 -15.55
C ARG A 399 -37.47 -43.97 -15.07
N ILE A 400 -36.26 -43.88 -15.58
CA ILE A 400 -35.14 -44.70 -15.13
C ILE A 400 -34.34 -43.95 -14.06
N ASN A 401 -33.57 -44.69 -13.25
CA ASN A 401 -32.83 -44.12 -12.13
C ASN A 401 -31.85 -43.00 -12.54
N ILE A 402 -31.27 -43.09 -13.73
CA ILE A 402 -30.35 -42.08 -14.26
C ILE A 402 -31.03 -40.72 -14.53
N ASP A 403 -32.36 -40.72 -14.83
CA ASP A 403 -33.12 -39.49 -15.03
C ASP A 403 -33.31 -38.67 -13.74
N VAL A 404 -33.24 -39.35 -12.60
CA VAL A 404 -33.34 -38.72 -11.26
C VAL A 404 -31.98 -38.07 -10.84
N LEU A 405 -30.91 -38.49 -11.50
CA LEU A 405 -29.53 -38.17 -11.11
C LEU A 405 -28.85 -37.15 -12.03
N ASN A 406 -29.44 -36.90 -13.20
CA ASN A 406 -29.04 -35.86 -14.13
C ASN A 406 -29.96 -34.63 -13.98
#